data_301617dbd5d63c0ae1e71b065a927245
#
_entry.id   301617dbd5d63c0ae1e71b065a927245
#
_cell.length_a   1.000
_cell.length_b   1.000
_cell.length_c   1.000
_cell.angle_alpha   90.00
_cell.angle_beta   90.00
_cell.angle_gamma   90.00
#
_symmetry.space_group_name_H-M   'P 1'
#
loop_
_entity.id
_entity.type
_entity.pdbx_description
1 polymer ?
#
loop_
_entity_poly.entity_id
_entity_poly.type
_entity_poly.pdbx_seq_one_letter_code
_entity_poly.pdbx_strand_id
1 'polypeptide(L)'
;MAPEGSSALYVLVPAPHLRAGGSEWKSPALIDRVRAGVLERLEKTVAPGLAASITREHVMTPEDWQSRFSLEKGSAFGLAHTLLQVGAFRPPNRDKEFSNLYYVGASTQPATGIPNVLIGAAHVAARISKEQTS
;
A
#
# COMPACT_ATOMS: atom_id res chain seq x y z
N MET A 1 10.63 18.41 1.67
CA MET A 1 9.80 17.38 2.29
C MET A 1 9.61 17.64 3.77
N ALA A 2 10.63 18.03 4.52
CA ALA A 2 10.49 18.56 5.86
C ALA A 2 11.09 19.98 5.90
N PRO A 3 10.61 20.88 6.78
CA PRO A 3 11.25 22.19 7.00
C PRO A 3 12.69 22.03 7.48
N GLU A 4 13.47 23.10 7.33
CA GLU A 4 14.84 23.13 7.85
C GLU A 4 14.87 22.81 9.36
N GLY A 5 15.83 22.01 9.78
CA GLY A 5 15.92 21.52 11.16
C GLY A 5 14.92 20.43 11.56
N SER A 6 14.09 19.99 10.62
CA SER A 6 13.10 18.91 10.84
C SER A 6 13.36 17.71 9.93
N SER A 7 12.79 16.58 10.30
CA SER A 7 12.83 15.35 9.50
C SER A 7 11.43 14.77 9.31
N ALA A 8 11.19 14.15 8.15
CA ALA A 8 9.98 13.40 7.89
C ALA A 8 10.26 11.90 8.09
N LEU A 9 9.51 11.26 8.95
CA LEU A 9 9.59 9.83 9.20
C LEU A 9 8.36 9.14 8.62
N TYR A 10 8.57 8.12 7.81
CA TYR A 10 7.53 7.23 7.33
C TYR A 10 7.67 5.88 8.03
N VAL A 11 6.61 5.45 8.71
CA VAL A 11 6.57 4.19 9.44
C VAL A 11 5.48 3.30 8.86
N LEU A 12 5.85 2.13 8.36
CA LEU A 12 4.94 1.12 7.88
C LEU A 12 4.73 0.04 8.93
N VAL A 13 3.48 -0.16 9.33
CA VAL A 13 3.08 -1.21 10.25
C VAL A 13 2.26 -2.25 9.48
N PRO A 14 2.74 -3.49 9.30
CA PRO A 14 1.93 -4.55 8.72
C PRO A 14 0.67 -4.78 9.53
N ALA A 15 -0.48 -4.68 8.88
CA ALA A 15 -1.78 -4.86 9.48
C ALA A 15 -2.64 -5.80 8.62
N PRO A 16 -3.50 -6.63 9.23
CA PRO A 16 -4.45 -7.44 8.46
C PRO A 16 -5.45 -6.53 7.74
N HIS A 17 -5.91 -6.99 6.58
CA HIS A 17 -6.99 -6.32 5.85
C HIS A 17 -8.31 -6.40 6.63
N LEU A 18 -9.26 -5.53 6.30
CA LEU A 18 -10.58 -5.49 6.91
C LEU A 18 -11.35 -6.79 6.66
N ARG A 19 -12.00 -7.31 7.71
CA ARG A 19 -12.85 -8.50 7.62
C ARG A 19 -14.30 -8.11 7.32
N ALA A 20 -15.06 -9.04 6.75
CA ALA A 20 -16.49 -8.87 6.60
C ALA A 20 -17.16 -8.73 7.98
N GLY A 21 -18.04 -7.73 8.15
CA GLY A 21 -18.83 -7.54 9.36
C GLY A 21 -18.27 -6.57 10.40
N GLY A 22 -17.12 -5.99 10.20
CA GLY A 22 -16.63 -4.95 11.08
C GLY A 22 -15.14 -4.68 10.98
N SER A 23 -14.75 -3.51 11.45
CA SER A 23 -13.37 -3.08 11.50
C SER A 23 -12.96 -2.78 12.92
N GLU A 24 -11.98 -3.51 13.40
CA GLU A 24 -11.31 -3.22 14.68
C GLU A 24 -10.61 -1.84 14.62
N TRP A 25 -10.25 -1.39 13.42
CA TRP A 25 -9.54 -0.14 13.18
C TRP A 25 -10.39 1.12 13.34
N LYS A 26 -11.71 0.97 13.60
CA LYS A 26 -12.58 2.06 14.07
C LYS A 26 -12.40 2.39 15.54
N SER A 27 -11.70 1.55 16.29
CA SER A 27 -11.46 1.76 17.72
C SER A 27 -10.27 2.70 17.94
N PRO A 28 -10.46 3.90 18.47
CA PRO A 28 -9.36 4.79 18.85
C PRO A 28 -8.38 4.11 19.81
N ALA A 29 -8.88 3.34 20.76
CA ALA A 29 -8.07 2.63 21.75
C ALA A 29 -7.12 1.59 21.10
N LEU A 30 -7.52 0.93 19.99
CA LEU A 30 -6.63 0.06 19.25
C LEU A 30 -5.54 0.86 18.55
N ILE A 31 -5.92 1.96 17.89
CA ILE A 31 -4.98 2.85 17.18
C ILE A 31 -3.93 3.38 18.16
N ASP A 32 -4.37 3.91 19.30
CA ASP A 32 -3.48 4.44 20.35
C ASP A 32 -2.53 3.37 20.88
N ARG A 33 -3.02 2.17 21.11
CA ARG A 33 -2.20 1.04 21.56
C ARG A 33 -1.14 0.65 20.53
N VAL A 34 -1.50 0.54 19.28
CA VAL A 34 -0.56 0.23 18.19
C VAL A 34 0.46 1.35 18.05
N ARG A 35 0.01 2.60 18.05
CA ARG A 35 0.87 3.77 18.01
C ARG A 35 1.89 3.78 19.15
N ALA A 36 1.45 3.57 20.38
CA ALA A 36 2.32 3.54 21.57
C ALA A 36 3.39 2.45 21.43
N GLY A 37 3.02 1.24 21.02
CA GLY A 37 3.96 0.13 20.82
C GLY A 37 4.99 0.42 19.72
N VAL A 38 4.58 1.09 18.64
CA VAL A 38 5.47 1.52 17.55
C VAL A 38 6.48 2.56 18.08
N LEU A 39 6.01 3.59 18.76
CA LEU A 39 6.88 4.64 19.31
C LEU A 39 7.87 4.07 20.33
N GLU A 40 7.40 3.24 21.25
CA GLU A 40 8.27 2.55 22.22
C GLU A 40 9.39 1.76 21.54
N ARG A 41 9.04 1.03 20.47
CA ARG A 41 10.02 0.25 19.71
C ARG A 41 11.03 1.15 18.99
N LEU A 42 10.58 2.22 18.36
CA LEU A 42 11.44 3.17 17.64
C LEU A 42 12.39 3.89 18.63
N GLU A 43 11.91 4.32 19.77
CA GLU A 43 12.73 4.96 20.78
C GLU A 43 13.83 4.03 21.32
N LYS A 44 13.51 2.75 21.50
CA LYS A 44 14.49 1.75 21.99
C LYS A 44 15.52 1.35 20.94
N THR A 45 15.21 1.46 19.64
CA THR A 45 16.06 0.85 18.60
C THR A 45 16.68 1.84 17.63
N VAL A 46 16.01 2.93 17.30
CA VAL A 46 16.40 3.82 16.18
C VAL A 46 16.56 5.26 16.61
N ALA A 47 15.64 5.80 17.38
CA ALA A 47 15.55 7.24 17.64
C ALA A 47 15.13 7.54 19.08
N PRO A 48 16.06 7.46 20.05
CA PRO A 48 15.77 7.84 21.43
C PRO A 48 15.26 9.29 21.52
N GLY A 49 14.18 9.53 22.26
CA GLY A 49 13.54 10.84 22.39
C GLY A 49 12.60 11.20 21.24
N LEU A 50 12.29 10.27 20.36
CA LEU A 50 11.41 10.50 19.20
C LEU A 50 10.04 11.03 19.61
N ALA A 51 9.40 10.44 20.62
CA ALA A 51 8.04 10.82 21.02
C ALA A 51 7.95 12.30 21.46
N ALA A 52 8.98 12.79 22.14
CA ALA A 52 9.06 14.20 22.55
C ALA A 52 9.37 15.17 21.39
N SER A 53 9.88 14.66 20.27
CA SER A 53 10.27 15.43 19.10
C SER A 53 9.19 15.49 18.03
N ILE A 54 8.09 14.75 18.18
CA ILE A 54 7.00 14.75 17.20
C ILE A 54 6.23 16.05 17.26
N THR A 55 6.29 16.83 16.19
CA THR A 55 5.54 18.08 16.02
C THR A 55 4.26 17.87 15.22
N ARG A 56 4.24 16.88 14.35
CA ARG A 56 3.08 16.49 13.54
C ARG A 56 3.06 14.98 13.33
N GLU A 57 1.88 14.41 13.38
CA GLU A 57 1.67 12.99 13.11
C GLU A 57 0.41 12.80 12.28
N HIS A 58 0.44 11.83 11.39
CA HIS A 58 -0.71 11.37 10.64
C HIS A 58 -0.71 9.86 10.61
N VAL A 59 -1.77 9.26 11.13
CA VAL A 59 -1.96 7.80 11.11
C VAL A 59 -2.99 7.46 10.05
N MET A 60 -2.68 6.49 9.21
CA MET A 60 -3.60 5.92 8.23
C MET A 60 -3.86 4.46 8.55
N THR A 61 -5.11 4.14 8.77
CA THR A 61 -5.58 2.78 9.06
C THR A 61 -6.06 2.07 7.80
N PRO A 62 -6.28 0.74 7.82
CA PRO A 62 -6.96 0.05 6.73
C PRO A 62 -8.34 0.63 6.38
N GLU A 63 -9.07 1.16 7.37
CA GLU A 63 -10.34 1.86 7.18
C GLU A 63 -10.17 3.14 6.34
N ASP A 64 -9.10 3.91 6.62
CA ASP A 64 -8.79 5.11 5.85
C ASP A 64 -8.42 4.78 4.41
N TRP A 65 -7.64 3.71 4.21
CA TRP A 65 -7.29 3.24 2.86
C TRP A 65 -8.53 2.85 2.06
N GLN A 66 -9.48 2.15 2.68
CA GLN A 66 -10.74 1.81 2.03
C GLN A 66 -11.59 3.04 1.72
N SER A 67 -11.80 3.90 2.71
CA SER A 67 -12.74 5.03 2.58
C SER A 67 -12.22 6.14 1.66
N ARG A 68 -10.92 6.44 1.72
CA ARG A 68 -10.30 7.56 0.97
C ARG A 68 -9.87 7.19 -0.43
N PHE A 69 -9.47 5.92 -0.66
CA PHE A 69 -8.89 5.47 -1.92
C PHE A 69 -9.66 4.31 -2.55
N SER A 70 -10.81 3.93 -2.01
CA SER A 70 -11.64 2.82 -2.49
C SER A 70 -10.89 1.49 -2.63
N LEU A 71 -9.87 1.28 -1.79
CA LEU A 71 -9.09 0.05 -1.81
C LEU A 71 -9.86 -1.09 -1.16
N GLU A 72 -10.00 -2.19 -1.88
CA GLU A 72 -10.72 -3.37 -1.40
C GLU A 72 -10.16 -3.83 -0.06
N LYS A 73 -11.03 -3.88 0.96
CA LYS A 73 -10.68 -4.24 2.34
C LYS A 73 -9.53 -3.44 2.96
N GLY A 74 -9.31 -2.22 2.49
CA GLY A 74 -8.20 -1.38 2.95
C GLY A 74 -6.81 -1.91 2.62
N SER A 75 -6.69 -2.78 1.61
CA SER A 75 -5.45 -3.43 1.22
C SER A 75 -4.57 -2.49 0.39
N ALA A 76 -3.76 -1.66 1.04
CA ALA A 76 -2.92 -0.66 0.39
C ALA A 76 -1.89 -1.22 -0.61
N PHE A 77 -1.49 -2.48 -0.46
CA PHE A 77 -0.52 -3.15 -1.33
C PHE A 77 -1.15 -4.12 -2.33
N GLY A 78 -2.48 -4.14 -2.44
CA GLY A 78 -3.20 -5.06 -3.31
C GLY A 78 -3.13 -6.51 -2.83
N LEU A 79 -2.97 -7.45 -3.77
CA LEU A 79 -2.90 -8.88 -3.46
C LEU A 79 -1.66 -9.23 -2.63
N ALA A 80 -1.79 -10.23 -1.78
CA ALA A 80 -0.70 -10.76 -0.99
C ALA A 80 0.41 -11.38 -1.86
N HIS A 81 1.61 -11.57 -1.28
CA HIS A 81 2.74 -12.19 -1.96
C HIS A 81 2.87 -13.68 -1.60
N THR A 82 1.74 -14.37 -1.52
CA THR A 82 1.74 -15.84 -1.43
C THR A 82 2.10 -16.44 -2.79
N LEU A 83 2.54 -17.70 -2.81
CA LEU A 83 2.97 -18.36 -4.04
C LEU A 83 1.94 -18.27 -5.19
N LEU A 84 0.66 -18.39 -4.86
CA LEU A 84 -0.45 -18.33 -5.84
C LEU A 84 -0.92 -16.88 -6.16
N GLN A 85 -0.26 -15.86 -5.61
CA GLN A 85 -0.60 -14.46 -5.80
C GLN A 85 0.62 -13.60 -6.19
N VAL A 86 1.68 -14.24 -6.68
CA VAL A 86 2.93 -13.56 -7.07
C VAL A 86 3.31 -13.90 -8.50
N GLY A 87 3.98 -12.98 -9.17
CA GLY A 87 4.51 -13.16 -10.53
C GLY A 87 3.42 -13.53 -11.55
N ALA A 88 3.58 -14.68 -12.20
CA ALA A 88 2.66 -15.15 -13.25
C ALA A 88 1.24 -15.48 -12.75
N PHE A 89 1.06 -15.72 -11.45
CA PHE A 89 -0.24 -16.00 -10.85
C PHE A 89 -1.04 -14.74 -10.48
N ARG A 90 -0.44 -13.56 -10.58
CA ARG A 90 -1.20 -12.31 -10.44
C ARG A 90 -2.12 -12.09 -11.63
N PRO A 91 -3.22 -11.33 -11.45
CA PRO A 91 -4.07 -10.94 -12.55
C PRO A 91 -3.25 -10.34 -13.70
N PRO A 92 -3.51 -10.74 -14.94
CA PRO A 92 -2.79 -10.22 -16.10
C PRO A 92 -3.08 -8.75 -16.32
N ASN A 93 -2.20 -8.07 -17.05
CA ASN A 93 -2.38 -6.66 -17.42
C ASN A 93 -3.38 -6.43 -18.57
N ARG A 94 -3.91 -7.47 -19.19
CA ARG A 94 -4.94 -7.39 -20.24
C ARG A 94 -6.13 -8.23 -19.82
N ASP A 95 -7.32 -7.71 -20.07
CA ASP A 95 -8.55 -8.43 -19.85
C ASP A 95 -8.68 -9.62 -20.82
N LYS A 96 -9.36 -10.68 -20.37
CA LYS A 96 -9.55 -11.90 -21.19
C LYS A 96 -10.75 -11.79 -22.13
N GLU A 97 -11.77 -11.02 -21.75
CA GLU A 97 -13.02 -10.87 -22.50
C GLU A 97 -13.00 -9.61 -23.38
N PHE A 98 -12.42 -8.53 -22.86
CA PHE A 98 -12.35 -7.24 -23.54
C PHE A 98 -10.94 -6.98 -24.08
N SER A 99 -10.78 -7.11 -25.40
CA SER A 99 -9.48 -6.98 -26.06
C SER A 99 -8.81 -5.60 -25.93
N ASN A 100 -9.58 -4.57 -25.65
CA ASN A 100 -9.14 -3.18 -25.47
C ASN A 100 -9.09 -2.72 -24.01
N LEU A 101 -9.26 -3.62 -23.04
CA LEU A 101 -9.22 -3.30 -21.61
C LEU A 101 -7.92 -3.79 -21.00
N TYR A 102 -7.21 -2.87 -20.32
CA TYR A 102 -5.92 -3.13 -19.70
C TYR A 102 -5.93 -2.68 -18.25
N TYR A 103 -5.12 -3.36 -17.43
CA TYR A 103 -4.98 -3.09 -15.99
C TYR A 103 -3.54 -2.80 -15.64
N VAL A 104 -3.32 -1.77 -14.85
CA VAL A 104 -2.01 -1.40 -14.29
C VAL A 104 -2.18 -1.09 -12.81
N GLY A 105 -1.30 -1.58 -11.97
CA GLY A 105 -1.31 -1.26 -10.55
C GLY A 105 -0.77 -2.36 -9.66
N ALA A 106 -0.87 -2.13 -8.36
CA ALA A 106 -0.31 -3.03 -7.35
C ALA A 106 -0.94 -4.43 -7.30
N SER A 107 -2.16 -4.60 -7.83
CA SER A 107 -2.87 -5.90 -7.84
C SER A 107 -2.66 -6.70 -9.13
N THR A 108 -1.94 -6.17 -10.12
CA THR A 108 -1.66 -6.83 -11.39
C THR A 108 -0.19 -7.25 -11.50
N GLN A 109 0.15 -7.93 -12.59
CA GLN A 109 1.54 -8.24 -12.93
C GLN A 109 2.36 -6.95 -13.15
N PRO A 110 3.67 -6.93 -12.78
CA PRO A 110 4.42 -8.04 -12.17
C PRO A 110 4.22 -8.18 -10.65
N ALA A 111 4.04 -7.07 -9.91
CA ALA A 111 3.92 -7.08 -8.44
C ALA A 111 3.54 -5.69 -7.89
N THR A 112 3.43 -5.58 -6.56
CA THR A 112 3.26 -4.32 -5.84
C THR A 112 4.58 -3.57 -5.66
N GLY A 113 4.47 -2.31 -5.24
CA GLY A 113 5.59 -1.39 -5.04
C GLY A 113 5.87 -0.52 -6.27
N ILE A 114 6.31 0.70 -6.05
CA ILE A 114 6.49 1.72 -7.09
C ILE A 114 7.30 1.20 -8.29
N PRO A 115 8.49 0.56 -8.10
CA PRO A 115 9.25 0.06 -9.24
C PRO A 115 8.48 -0.95 -10.09
N ASN A 116 7.81 -1.90 -9.45
CA ASN A 116 7.05 -2.93 -10.16
C ASN A 116 5.82 -2.37 -10.88
N VAL A 117 5.14 -1.41 -10.28
CA VAL A 117 3.99 -0.74 -10.92
C VAL A 117 4.44 0.04 -12.15
N LEU A 118 5.58 0.72 -12.09
CA LEU A 118 6.16 1.41 -13.25
C LEU A 118 6.57 0.45 -14.36
N ILE A 119 7.16 -0.70 -14.02
CA ILE A 119 7.47 -1.77 -14.99
C ILE A 119 6.19 -2.29 -15.64
N GLY A 120 5.15 -2.55 -14.85
CA GLY A 120 3.84 -2.97 -15.35
C GLY A 120 3.23 -1.94 -16.31
N ALA A 121 3.32 -0.66 -15.97
CA ALA A 121 2.85 0.43 -16.83
C ALA A 121 3.60 0.46 -18.17
N ALA A 122 4.93 0.32 -18.15
CA ALA A 122 5.74 0.28 -19.38
C ALA A 122 5.37 -0.93 -20.26
N HIS A 123 5.15 -2.10 -19.67
CA HIS A 123 4.73 -3.30 -20.41
C HIS A 123 3.35 -3.11 -21.06
N VAL A 124 2.40 -2.51 -20.36
CA VAL A 124 1.06 -2.22 -20.92
C VAL A 124 1.16 -1.21 -22.05
N ALA A 125 1.89 -0.12 -21.87
CA ALA A 125 2.07 0.90 -22.90
C ALA A 125 2.69 0.32 -24.17
N ALA A 126 3.76 -0.49 -24.04
CA ALA A 126 4.41 -1.15 -25.17
C ALA A 126 3.46 -2.12 -25.92
N ARG A 127 2.63 -2.85 -25.16
CA ARG A 127 1.62 -3.74 -25.76
C ARG A 127 0.58 -2.98 -26.54
N ILE A 128 0.01 -1.92 -25.98
CA ILE A 128 -0.99 -1.08 -26.66
C ILE A 128 -0.41 -0.50 -27.96
N SER A 129 0.80 0.05 -27.90
CA SER A 129 1.46 0.61 -29.08
C SER A 129 1.65 -0.44 -30.19
N LYS A 130 2.04 -1.66 -29.84
CA LYS A 130 2.23 -2.75 -30.79
C LYS A 130 0.90 -3.20 -31.42
N GLU A 131 -0.16 -3.28 -30.63
CA GLU A 131 -1.48 -3.73 -31.12
C GLU A 131 -2.17 -2.67 -31.99
N GLN A 132 -1.83 -1.37 -31.84
CA GLN A 132 -2.34 -0.30 -32.72
C GLN A 132 -1.62 -0.21 -34.03
N THR A 133 -0.44 -0.81 -34.18
CA THR A 133 0.35 -0.80 -35.43
C THR A 133 0.23 -2.09 -36.25
N SER A 134 -0.56 -3.04 -35.76
CA SER A 134 -0.84 -4.33 -36.42
C SER A 134 -2.23 -4.36 -37.06
#